data_b91a68671affa9c7604a4b316ece5de4
#
_entry.id   b91a68671affa9c7604a4b316ece5de4
#
_cell.length_a   1.000
_cell.length_b   1.000
_cell.length_c   1.000
_cell.angle_alpha   90.00
_cell.angle_beta   90.00
_cell.angle_gamma   90.00
#
_symmetry.space_group_name_H-M   'P 1'
#
loop_
_entity.id
_entity.type
_entity.pdbx_description
1 polymer ?
#
loop_
_entity_poly.entity_id
_entity_poly.type
_entity_poly.pdbx_seq_one_letter_code
_entity_poly.pdbx_strand_id
1 'polypeptide(L)'
;NDNECTADFIRILEGYLYTNGVVIKFQKQTINDSSPVYNEQRRGRPARNYVSSDVSQMQSLMARISGRDNDVIPRKPGSCITHAFIATDPTAREREDISVGLESKTLEHIRVILSTDNFTREKDTVLERAGEIESNLYRGHVERKGAFSVNGLQAQEFLATGLQASQDEPRYGFDMFINEMTASYKTPNFILTLENDSMPPTSYSKEEIIAFWDTISRSVRVHPGAF
;
A
#
# COMPACT_ATOMS: atom_id res chain seq x y z
N ASN A 1 36.97 6.03 -4.87
CA ASN A 1 35.75 5.86 -4.07
C ASN A 1 34.97 4.67 -4.60
N ASP A 2 35.36 3.49 -4.11
CA ASP A 2 35.11 2.18 -4.74
C ASP A 2 33.89 1.47 -4.15
N ASN A 3 32.83 2.20 -3.88
CA ASN A 3 31.60 1.64 -3.30
C ASN A 3 30.54 1.22 -4.34
N GLU A 4 30.84 1.35 -5.62
CA GLU A 4 29.84 1.04 -6.67
C GLU A 4 29.84 -0.42 -7.14
N CYS A 5 30.84 -1.21 -6.74
CA CYS A 5 30.97 -2.59 -7.23
C CYS A 5 30.21 -3.67 -6.47
N THR A 6 29.42 -3.35 -5.48
CA THR A 6 28.76 -4.36 -4.64
C THR A 6 27.48 -4.97 -5.23
N ALA A 7 27.03 -4.48 -6.37
CA ALA A 7 25.74 -4.86 -6.96
C ALA A 7 25.83 -5.64 -8.29
N ASP A 8 27.04 -6.02 -8.75
CA ASP A 8 27.23 -6.65 -10.08
C ASP A 8 26.50 -8.00 -10.27
N PHE A 9 26.12 -8.66 -9.18
CA PHE A 9 25.33 -9.88 -9.21
C PHE A 9 23.82 -9.65 -9.16
N ILE A 10 23.38 -8.41 -8.99
CA ILE A 10 21.96 -8.04 -9.07
C ILE A 10 21.61 -7.87 -10.55
N ARG A 11 20.48 -8.42 -10.94
CA ARG A 11 19.90 -8.28 -12.27
C ARG A 11 18.53 -7.65 -12.14
N ILE A 12 18.15 -6.88 -13.12
CA ILE A 12 16.80 -6.32 -13.23
C ILE A 12 16.11 -7.07 -14.37
N LEU A 13 15.01 -7.72 -14.04
CA LEU A 13 14.09 -8.29 -15.02
C LEU A 13 13.05 -7.23 -15.36
N GLU A 14 12.83 -7.02 -16.63
CA GLU A 14 11.75 -6.16 -17.12
C GLU A 14 10.83 -6.95 -18.03
N GLY A 15 9.55 -6.72 -17.90
CA GLY A 15 8.52 -7.28 -18.75
C GLY A 15 7.49 -6.22 -19.12
N TYR A 16 6.90 -6.36 -20.29
CA TYR A 16 5.85 -5.47 -20.76
C TYR A 16 4.66 -6.31 -21.21
N LEU A 17 3.49 -5.96 -20.72
CA LEU A 17 2.22 -6.56 -21.10
C LEU A 17 1.33 -5.50 -21.74
N TYR A 18 0.86 -5.78 -22.96
CA TYR A 18 -0.22 -5.01 -23.57
C TYR A 18 -1.53 -5.79 -23.46
N THR A 19 -2.53 -5.19 -22.82
CA THR A 19 -3.84 -5.82 -22.63
C THR A 19 -4.94 -4.76 -22.58
N ASN A 20 -6.00 -4.93 -23.36
CA ASN A 20 -7.18 -4.04 -23.40
C ASN A 20 -6.83 -2.55 -23.47
N GLY A 21 -5.89 -2.16 -24.33
CA GLY A 21 -5.49 -0.76 -24.50
C GLY A 21 -4.52 -0.21 -23.46
N VAL A 22 -4.11 -1.02 -22.48
CA VAL A 22 -3.19 -0.64 -21.40
C VAL A 22 -1.85 -1.31 -21.59
N VAL A 23 -0.76 -0.56 -21.39
CA VAL A 23 0.61 -1.09 -21.32
C VAL A 23 1.03 -1.11 -19.86
N ILE A 24 1.44 -2.27 -19.38
CA ILE A 24 1.88 -2.49 -18.00
C ILE A 24 3.35 -2.88 -18.03
N LYS A 25 4.18 -2.13 -17.31
CA LYS A 25 5.60 -2.48 -17.10
C LYS A 25 5.74 -3.23 -15.79
N PHE A 26 6.47 -4.33 -15.85
CA PHE A 26 6.90 -5.12 -14.69
C PHE A 26 8.39 -4.94 -14.49
N GLN A 27 8.81 -4.85 -13.24
CA GLN A 27 10.22 -4.80 -12.91
C GLN A 27 10.45 -5.62 -11.63
N LYS A 28 11.48 -6.47 -11.66
CA LYS A 28 11.89 -7.28 -10.51
C LYS A 28 13.40 -7.33 -10.42
N GLN A 29 13.94 -7.07 -9.25
CA GLN A 29 15.34 -7.38 -8.96
C GLN A 29 15.49 -8.86 -8.68
N THR A 30 16.53 -9.47 -9.25
CA THR A 30 16.91 -10.87 -9.06
C THR A 30 18.41 -11.00 -8.83
N ILE A 31 18.81 -12.12 -8.28
CA ILE A 31 20.23 -12.38 -7.95
C ILE A 31 20.75 -13.48 -8.86
N ASN A 32 21.93 -13.23 -9.45
CA ASN A 32 22.72 -14.23 -10.09
C ASN A 32 24.21 -14.05 -9.74
N ASP A 33 24.65 -14.71 -8.67
CA ASP A 33 26.05 -14.75 -8.22
C ASP A 33 26.71 -16.10 -8.51
N SER A 34 26.19 -16.86 -9.49
CA SER A 34 26.71 -18.20 -9.83
C SER A 34 28.07 -18.19 -10.53
N SER A 35 28.48 -17.07 -11.12
CA SER A 35 29.81 -16.95 -11.74
C SER A 35 30.93 -17.08 -10.72
N PRO A 36 32.06 -17.77 -11.08
CA PRO A 36 33.25 -17.85 -10.22
C PRO A 36 33.82 -16.50 -9.80
N VAL A 37 33.60 -15.44 -10.54
CA VAL A 37 34.06 -14.08 -10.23
C VAL A 37 33.51 -13.57 -8.88
N TYR A 38 32.37 -14.11 -8.42
CA TYR A 38 31.72 -13.74 -7.15
C TYR A 38 32.12 -14.64 -5.96
N ASN A 39 33.09 -15.56 -6.13
CA ASN A 39 33.49 -16.49 -5.05
C ASN A 39 33.88 -15.77 -3.76
N GLU A 40 34.67 -14.71 -3.84
CA GLU A 40 35.11 -13.94 -2.69
C GLU A 40 33.94 -13.22 -2.00
N GLN A 41 33.04 -12.65 -2.78
CA GLN A 41 31.85 -11.94 -2.27
C GLN A 41 30.87 -12.91 -1.59
N ARG A 42 30.81 -14.17 -2.06
CA ARG A 42 29.98 -15.19 -1.42
C ARG A 42 30.49 -15.62 -0.05
N ARG A 43 31.78 -15.44 0.25
CA ARG A 43 32.38 -15.83 1.54
C ARG A 43 32.00 -17.25 1.98
N GLY A 44 32.08 -18.21 1.07
CA GLY A 44 31.74 -19.62 1.33
C GLY A 44 30.25 -19.96 1.27
N ARG A 45 29.35 -18.99 1.03
CA ARG A 45 27.92 -19.26 0.80
C ARG A 45 27.69 -19.94 -0.56
N PRO A 46 26.65 -20.79 -0.68
CA PRO A 46 26.27 -21.38 -1.96
C PRO A 46 25.97 -20.31 -3.02
N ALA A 47 26.26 -20.62 -4.25
CA ALA A 47 25.92 -19.79 -5.40
C ALA A 47 24.39 -19.70 -5.55
N ARG A 48 23.89 -18.51 -5.91
CA ARG A 48 22.48 -18.23 -6.11
C ARG A 48 22.25 -17.83 -7.56
N ASN A 49 21.21 -18.37 -8.16
CA ASN A 49 20.73 -17.92 -9.47
C ASN A 49 19.21 -18.06 -9.48
N TYR A 50 18.54 -16.96 -9.23
CA TYR A 50 17.07 -16.91 -9.18
C TYR A 50 16.44 -16.43 -10.49
N VAL A 51 17.24 -16.13 -11.51
CA VAL A 51 16.74 -15.52 -12.77
C VAL A 51 15.61 -16.34 -13.39
N SER A 52 15.82 -17.64 -13.59
CA SER A 52 14.81 -18.49 -14.25
C SER A 52 13.52 -18.63 -13.45
N SER A 53 13.63 -18.79 -12.12
CA SER A 53 12.46 -18.86 -11.24
C SER A 53 11.69 -17.54 -11.22
N ASP A 54 12.40 -16.42 -11.16
CA ASP A 54 11.81 -15.09 -11.13
C ASP A 54 11.15 -14.72 -12.48
N VAL A 55 11.73 -15.14 -13.59
CA VAL A 55 11.10 -15.00 -14.92
C VAL A 55 9.80 -15.81 -14.96
N SER A 56 9.79 -17.05 -14.48
CA SER A 56 8.58 -17.89 -14.46
C SER A 56 7.48 -17.29 -13.56
N GLN A 57 7.86 -16.74 -12.40
CA GLN A 57 6.91 -16.05 -11.50
C GLN A 57 6.33 -14.80 -12.18
N MET A 58 7.17 -14.00 -12.83
CA MET A 58 6.72 -12.80 -13.55
C MET A 58 5.75 -13.18 -14.68
N GLN A 59 6.05 -14.22 -15.46
CA GLN A 59 5.17 -14.70 -16.53
C GLN A 59 3.84 -15.21 -15.98
N SER A 60 3.85 -15.94 -14.87
CA SER A 60 2.63 -16.41 -14.20
C SER A 60 1.76 -15.23 -13.72
N LEU A 61 2.37 -14.19 -13.15
CA LEU A 61 1.67 -12.97 -12.76
C LEU A 61 1.08 -12.26 -13.98
N MET A 62 1.87 -12.06 -15.03
CA MET A 62 1.44 -11.39 -16.27
C MET A 62 0.23 -12.08 -16.91
N ALA A 63 0.15 -13.42 -16.85
CA ALA A 63 -0.97 -14.18 -17.39
C ALA A 63 -2.31 -13.94 -16.68
N ARG A 64 -2.28 -13.39 -15.46
CA ARG A 64 -3.47 -13.10 -14.64
C ARG A 64 -3.90 -11.64 -14.69
N ILE A 65 -3.15 -10.79 -15.38
CA ILE A 65 -3.42 -9.36 -15.44
C ILE A 65 -4.21 -9.02 -16.69
N SER A 66 -5.22 -8.19 -16.52
CA SER A 66 -6.02 -7.62 -17.60
C SER A 66 -6.13 -6.10 -17.45
N GLY A 67 -5.99 -5.37 -18.55
CA GLY A 67 -6.29 -3.95 -18.59
C GLY A 67 -7.79 -3.73 -18.42
N ARG A 68 -8.17 -2.61 -17.80
CA ARG A 68 -9.57 -2.19 -17.59
C ARG A 68 -9.68 -0.68 -17.46
N ASP A 69 -10.86 -0.15 -17.68
CA ASP A 69 -11.18 1.21 -17.27
C ASP A 69 -11.34 1.28 -15.74
N ASN A 70 -10.93 2.39 -15.13
CA ASN A 70 -10.92 2.53 -13.66
C ASN A 70 -12.31 2.47 -13.02
N ASP A 71 -13.35 2.84 -13.75
CA ASP A 71 -14.75 2.80 -13.31
C ASP A 71 -15.39 1.39 -13.44
N VAL A 72 -14.73 0.47 -14.14
CA VAL A 72 -15.21 -0.91 -14.28
C VAL A 72 -14.77 -1.72 -13.06
N ILE A 73 -15.73 -2.19 -12.28
CA ILE A 73 -15.49 -3.04 -11.10
C ILE A 73 -15.49 -4.51 -11.53
N PRO A 74 -14.37 -5.24 -11.40
CA PRO A 74 -14.31 -6.67 -11.71
C PRO A 74 -15.22 -7.49 -10.80
N ARG A 75 -15.78 -8.59 -11.34
CA ARG A 75 -16.64 -9.50 -10.58
C ARG A 75 -15.93 -10.75 -10.07
N LYS A 76 -14.68 -10.94 -10.46
CA LYS A 76 -13.85 -12.06 -10.03
C LYS A 76 -13.02 -11.67 -8.81
N PRO A 77 -12.64 -12.63 -7.94
CA PRO A 77 -11.66 -12.38 -6.89
C PRO A 77 -10.34 -11.86 -7.46
N GLY A 78 -9.76 -10.86 -6.82
CA GLY A 78 -8.50 -10.26 -7.24
C GLY A 78 -8.34 -8.82 -6.82
N SER A 79 -7.24 -8.22 -7.22
CA SER A 79 -6.82 -6.90 -6.81
C SER A 79 -6.92 -5.90 -7.96
N CYS A 80 -7.51 -4.75 -7.68
CA CYS A 80 -7.57 -3.64 -8.63
C CYS A 80 -6.36 -2.73 -8.46
N ILE A 81 -5.68 -2.46 -9.56
CA ILE A 81 -4.69 -1.39 -9.66
C ILE A 81 -5.15 -0.39 -10.74
N THR A 82 -4.49 0.74 -10.83
CA THR A 82 -4.84 1.77 -11.84
C THR A 82 -4.80 1.17 -13.24
N HIS A 83 -5.92 1.27 -13.95
CA HIS A 83 -6.13 0.75 -15.30
C HIS A 83 -5.92 -0.76 -15.48
N ALA A 84 -5.81 -1.55 -14.38
CA ALA A 84 -5.66 -2.99 -14.50
C ALA A 84 -6.33 -3.75 -13.34
N PHE A 85 -6.48 -5.06 -13.56
CA PHE A 85 -6.98 -6.03 -12.60
C PHE A 85 -6.06 -7.24 -12.58
N ILE A 86 -5.71 -7.70 -11.38
CA ILE A 86 -4.91 -8.90 -11.15
C ILE A 86 -5.84 -9.96 -10.58
N ALA A 87 -6.13 -11.00 -11.34
CA ALA A 87 -6.95 -12.10 -10.86
C ALA A 87 -6.19 -12.90 -9.79
N THR A 88 -6.86 -13.23 -8.69
CA THR A 88 -6.29 -14.11 -7.63
C THR A 88 -5.95 -15.47 -8.22
N ASP A 89 -4.80 -16.02 -7.83
CA ASP A 89 -4.48 -17.43 -8.09
C ASP A 89 -5.20 -18.30 -7.06
N PRO A 90 -6.19 -19.11 -7.46
CA PRO A 90 -6.94 -19.93 -6.52
C PRO A 90 -6.08 -21.04 -5.89
N THR A 91 -4.90 -21.31 -6.44
CA THR A 91 -4.01 -22.40 -6.00
C THR A 91 -2.88 -21.89 -5.09
N ALA A 92 -2.64 -20.58 -5.06
CA ALA A 92 -1.56 -19.96 -4.31
C ALA A 92 -2.11 -18.97 -3.27
N ARG A 93 -1.49 -18.96 -2.08
CA ARG A 93 -1.69 -17.90 -1.09
C ARG A 93 -0.63 -16.85 -1.34
N GLU A 94 -0.92 -15.94 -2.23
CA GLU A 94 0.02 -14.87 -2.57
C GLU A 94 0.06 -13.80 -1.47
N ARG A 95 1.25 -13.29 -1.22
CA ARG A 95 1.44 -12.11 -0.41
C ARG A 95 1.17 -10.90 -1.28
N GLU A 96 0.25 -10.08 -0.83
CA GLU A 96 -0.13 -8.84 -1.50
C GLU A 96 0.02 -7.67 -0.55
N ASP A 97 0.66 -6.62 -1.02
CA ASP A 97 0.75 -5.30 -0.40
C ASP A 97 0.48 -4.30 -1.52
N ILE A 98 -0.67 -3.65 -1.44
CA ILE A 98 -1.16 -2.76 -2.50
C ILE A 98 -1.52 -1.42 -1.87
N SER A 99 -0.92 -0.35 -2.40
CA SER A 99 -1.28 1.03 -2.05
C SER A 99 -1.74 1.78 -3.28
N VAL A 100 -2.85 2.48 -3.15
CA VAL A 100 -3.43 3.32 -4.19
C VAL A 100 -3.59 4.74 -3.65
N GLY A 101 -2.86 5.67 -4.23
CA GLY A 101 -3.04 7.09 -3.96
C GLY A 101 -4.15 7.66 -4.83
N LEU A 102 -5.08 8.37 -4.21
CA LEU A 102 -6.18 9.07 -4.86
C LEU A 102 -5.96 10.58 -4.72
N GLU A 103 -5.84 11.25 -5.83
CA GLU A 103 -5.75 12.71 -5.88
C GLU A 103 -7.02 13.27 -6.54
N SER A 104 -7.60 14.26 -5.89
CA SER A 104 -8.76 14.95 -6.44
C SER A 104 -8.34 16.31 -7.02
N LYS A 105 -8.85 16.64 -8.20
CA LYS A 105 -8.65 17.97 -8.79
C LYS A 105 -9.34 19.08 -8.01
N THR A 106 -10.30 18.73 -7.16
CA THR A 106 -11.10 19.68 -6.37
C THR A 106 -10.66 19.77 -4.92
N LEU A 107 -9.91 18.78 -4.42
CA LEU A 107 -9.35 18.76 -3.07
C LEU A 107 -7.87 19.11 -3.14
N GLU A 108 -7.59 20.40 -3.17
CA GLU A 108 -6.23 20.90 -3.26
C GLU A 108 -5.42 20.51 -2.02
N HIS A 109 -4.23 19.95 -2.28
CA HIS A 109 -3.24 19.65 -1.25
C HIS A 109 -3.71 18.62 -0.19
N ILE A 110 -4.60 17.72 -0.59
CA ILE A 110 -5.03 16.58 0.21
C ILE A 110 -4.84 15.31 -0.58
N ARG A 111 -4.24 14.31 0.03
CA ARG A 111 -4.08 12.97 -0.51
C ARG A 111 -4.92 12.00 0.28
N VAL A 112 -5.56 11.09 -0.42
CA VAL A 112 -6.21 9.92 0.18
C VAL A 112 -5.47 8.68 -0.30
N ILE A 113 -5.03 7.84 0.61
CA ILE A 113 -4.31 6.61 0.33
C ILE A 113 -5.12 5.44 0.85
N LEU A 114 -5.31 4.46 0.01
CA LEU A 114 -5.89 3.17 0.35
C LEU A 114 -4.80 2.12 0.28
N SER A 115 -4.52 1.45 1.39
CA SER A 115 -3.56 0.37 1.46
C SER A 115 -4.21 -0.91 1.95
N THR A 116 -3.81 -2.03 1.35
CA THR A 116 -4.20 -3.37 1.79
C THR A 116 -2.99 -4.27 1.87
N ASP A 117 -2.88 -5.04 2.94
CA ASP A 117 -1.80 -6.01 3.16
C ASP A 117 -2.42 -7.29 3.76
N ASN A 118 -2.15 -8.43 3.14
CA ASN A 118 -2.75 -9.70 3.54
C ASN A 118 -1.84 -10.58 4.41
N PHE A 119 -0.67 -10.09 4.83
CA PHE A 119 0.32 -10.89 5.55
C PHE A 119 0.93 -10.23 6.79
N THR A 120 0.93 -8.89 6.87
CA THR A 120 1.45 -8.16 8.03
C THR A 120 0.37 -8.06 9.10
N ARG A 121 0.71 -8.43 10.31
CA ARG A 121 -0.15 -8.30 11.49
C ARG A 121 0.54 -7.42 12.50
N GLU A 122 -0.17 -6.42 12.96
CA GLU A 122 0.29 -5.61 14.08
C GLU A 122 0.15 -6.38 15.40
N LYS A 123 0.91 -5.98 16.39
CA LYS A 123 0.83 -6.55 17.76
C LYS A 123 -0.34 -5.96 18.52
N ASP A 124 -0.60 -4.68 18.28
CA ASP A 124 -1.59 -3.86 18.97
C ASP A 124 -2.40 -3.09 17.93
N THR A 125 -3.62 -2.76 18.27
CA THR A 125 -4.47 -1.88 17.44
C THR A 125 -4.04 -0.43 17.58
N VAL A 126 -4.46 0.43 16.63
CA VAL A 126 -4.19 1.87 16.72
C VAL A 126 -4.71 2.48 18.02
N LEU A 127 -5.83 2.00 18.58
CA LEU A 127 -6.36 2.52 19.83
C LEU A 127 -5.56 2.06 21.05
N GLU A 128 -4.98 0.86 21.03
CA GLU A 128 -4.11 0.37 22.11
C GLU A 128 -2.79 1.14 22.14
N ARG A 129 -2.21 1.49 20.97
CA ARG A 129 -1.00 2.32 20.89
C ARG A 129 -1.25 3.83 20.81
N ALA A 130 -2.51 4.27 20.94
CA ALA A 130 -2.88 5.69 20.79
C ALA A 130 -2.10 6.62 21.72
N GLY A 131 -1.85 6.22 22.97
CA GLY A 131 -1.09 7.02 23.92
C GLY A 131 0.37 7.24 23.50
N GLU A 132 0.99 6.25 22.88
CA GLU A 132 2.34 6.37 22.30
C GLU A 132 2.32 7.32 21.09
N ILE A 133 1.35 7.17 20.19
CA ILE A 133 1.19 8.06 19.04
C ILE A 133 1.01 9.50 19.50
N GLU A 134 0.11 9.74 20.46
CA GLU A 134 -0.16 11.07 21.01
C GLU A 134 1.09 11.73 21.61
N SER A 135 1.90 10.96 22.34
CA SER A 135 3.12 11.47 22.96
C SER A 135 4.18 11.91 21.93
N ASN A 136 4.09 11.41 20.71
CA ASN A 136 5.01 11.71 19.60
C ASN A 136 4.47 12.79 18.64
N LEU A 137 3.23 13.27 18.84
CA LEU A 137 2.70 14.36 18.02
C LEU A 137 3.40 15.68 18.36
N TYR A 138 4.22 16.17 17.44
CA TYR A 138 4.86 17.46 17.63
C TYR A 138 3.86 18.60 17.39
N ARG A 139 3.58 19.43 18.42
CA ARG A 139 2.58 20.52 18.39
C ARG A 139 1.21 20.06 17.86
N GLY A 140 0.98 18.76 17.86
CA GLY A 140 -0.24 18.13 17.38
C GLY A 140 -1.19 17.78 18.52
N HIS A 141 -2.42 17.51 18.16
CA HIS A 141 -3.43 17.00 19.05
C HIS A 141 -4.36 16.03 18.33
N VAL A 142 -4.99 15.18 19.08
CA VAL A 142 -5.96 14.21 18.55
C VAL A 142 -7.32 14.88 18.49
N GLU A 143 -7.90 14.93 17.29
CA GLU A 143 -9.25 15.45 17.05
C GLU A 143 -10.30 14.42 17.40
N ARG A 144 -10.06 13.18 17.02
CA ARG A 144 -10.97 12.06 17.27
C ARG A 144 -10.23 10.73 17.21
N LYS A 145 -10.60 9.81 18.09
CA LYS A 145 -10.20 8.40 18.01
C LYS A 145 -11.33 7.52 18.52
N GLY A 146 -11.48 6.34 17.98
CA GLY A 146 -12.49 5.39 18.41
C GLY A 146 -12.74 4.25 17.46
N ALA A 147 -13.50 3.27 17.93
CA ALA A 147 -13.96 2.16 17.14
C ALA A 147 -15.37 2.42 16.60
N PHE A 148 -15.64 1.96 15.39
CA PHE A 148 -16.96 2.05 14.78
C PHE A 148 -17.20 0.91 13.81
N SER A 149 -18.45 0.73 13.41
CA SER A 149 -18.84 -0.26 12.41
C SER A 149 -19.23 0.43 11.10
N VAL A 150 -18.71 -0.04 9.99
CA VAL A 150 -19.03 0.49 8.66
C VAL A 150 -19.30 -0.66 7.68
N ASN A 151 -20.51 -0.73 7.15
CA ASN A 151 -20.91 -1.74 6.16
C ASN A 151 -20.53 -3.20 6.55
N GLY A 152 -20.67 -3.53 7.85
CA GLY A 152 -20.33 -4.84 8.41
C GLY A 152 -18.86 -5.04 8.79
N LEU A 153 -18.01 -4.05 8.53
CA LEU A 153 -16.60 -4.07 8.94
C LEU A 153 -16.43 -3.41 10.31
N GLN A 154 -15.55 -3.96 11.14
CA GLN A 154 -15.13 -3.33 12.40
C GLN A 154 -13.88 -2.50 12.14
N ALA A 155 -14.00 -1.20 12.31
CA ALA A 155 -12.94 -0.24 12.04
C ALA A 155 -12.55 0.50 13.33
N GLN A 156 -11.30 0.95 13.36
CA GLN A 156 -10.79 1.89 14.34
C GLN A 156 -10.25 3.11 13.59
N GLU A 157 -10.45 4.29 14.13
CA GLU A 157 -9.91 5.52 13.54
C GLU A 157 -9.09 6.31 14.55
N PHE A 158 -8.12 7.04 14.01
CA PHE A 158 -7.28 7.97 14.72
C PHE A 158 -7.09 9.22 13.87
N LEU A 159 -7.60 10.35 14.30
CA LEU A 159 -7.55 11.62 13.61
C LEU A 159 -6.68 12.59 14.40
N ALA A 160 -5.58 13.03 13.80
CA ALA A 160 -4.67 13.97 14.44
C ALA A 160 -4.38 15.18 13.52
N THR A 161 -4.07 16.30 14.16
CA THR A 161 -3.69 17.55 13.47
C THR A 161 -2.40 18.12 14.04
N GLY A 162 -1.76 19.03 13.32
CA GLY A 162 -0.60 19.76 13.82
C GLY A 162 0.70 18.97 13.82
N LEU A 163 0.92 18.10 12.88
CA LEU A 163 1.94 17.04 12.89
C LEU A 163 3.37 17.44 12.51
N GLN A 164 3.65 18.67 12.04
CA GLN A 164 5.00 19.03 11.56
C GLN A 164 5.64 20.19 12.29
N ALA A 165 6.92 20.00 12.66
CA ALA A 165 7.73 20.95 13.40
C ALA A 165 8.16 22.18 12.59
N SER A 166 8.24 22.07 11.27
CA SER A 166 8.89 23.07 10.41
C SER A 166 7.94 24.06 9.77
N GLN A 167 6.63 23.95 10.00
CA GLN A 167 5.62 24.81 9.37
C GLN A 167 4.58 25.24 10.41
N ASP A 168 4.18 26.50 10.35
CA ASP A 168 3.12 27.06 11.23
C ASP A 168 1.70 26.70 10.76
N GLU A 169 1.59 25.92 9.70
CA GLU A 169 0.34 25.53 9.06
C GLU A 169 -0.17 24.20 9.60
N PRO A 170 -1.50 24.03 9.76
CA PRO A 170 -2.07 22.77 10.24
C PRO A 170 -1.77 21.62 9.26
N ARG A 171 -1.37 20.48 9.83
CA ARG A 171 -1.24 19.22 9.11
C ARG A 171 -2.30 18.25 9.61
N TYR A 172 -2.83 17.48 8.70
CA TYR A 172 -3.84 16.48 8.97
C TYR A 172 -3.27 15.10 8.71
N GLY A 173 -3.45 14.19 9.65
CA GLY A 173 -3.16 12.77 9.52
C GLY A 173 -4.35 12.00 10.10
N PHE A 174 -5.22 11.51 9.23
CA PHE A 174 -6.42 10.78 9.59
C PHE A 174 -6.33 9.38 9.06
N ASP A 175 -6.38 8.41 9.93
CA ASP A 175 -6.25 7.01 9.59
C ASP A 175 -7.45 6.20 10.08
N MET A 176 -7.85 5.24 9.27
CA MET A 176 -8.80 4.21 9.61
C MET A 176 -8.17 2.84 9.36
N PHE A 177 -8.28 1.96 10.31
CA PHE A 177 -7.70 0.62 10.28
C PHE A 177 -8.77 -0.45 10.41
N ILE A 178 -8.62 -1.53 9.65
CA ILE A 178 -9.46 -2.73 9.72
C ILE A 178 -8.55 -3.95 9.69
N ASN A 179 -8.77 -4.92 10.57
CA ASN A 179 -8.02 -6.18 10.65
C ASN A 179 -6.52 -6.06 10.98
N GLU A 180 -6.05 -5.02 11.65
CA GLU A 180 -4.62 -4.83 11.97
C GLU A 180 -3.96 -6.08 12.56
N MET A 181 -4.60 -6.73 13.52
CA MET A 181 -4.05 -7.89 14.23
C MET A 181 -4.38 -9.23 13.56
N THR A 182 -5.33 -9.26 12.64
CA THR A 182 -5.93 -10.49 12.10
C THR A 182 -5.73 -10.65 10.61
N ALA A 183 -4.87 -9.84 10.00
CA ALA A 183 -4.64 -9.84 8.56
C ALA A 183 -4.42 -11.25 7.99
N SER A 184 -5.10 -11.53 6.91
CA SER A 184 -5.00 -12.78 6.16
C SER A 184 -5.43 -12.58 4.71
N TYR A 185 -5.22 -13.56 3.87
CA TYR A 185 -5.65 -13.49 2.46
C TYR A 185 -7.18 -13.37 2.28
N LYS A 186 -7.98 -13.68 3.30
CA LYS A 186 -9.45 -13.50 3.30
C LYS A 186 -9.89 -12.21 3.99
N THR A 187 -9.08 -11.71 4.87
CA THR A 187 -9.36 -10.51 5.68
C THR A 187 -8.09 -9.68 5.75
N PRO A 188 -7.68 -9.04 4.63
CA PRO A 188 -6.45 -8.25 4.64
C PRO A 188 -6.55 -7.12 5.67
N ASN A 189 -5.40 -6.72 6.18
CA ASN A 189 -5.27 -5.43 6.84
C ASN A 189 -5.60 -4.36 5.82
N PHE A 190 -6.41 -3.41 6.21
CA PHE A 190 -6.86 -2.33 5.37
C PHE A 190 -6.62 -1.02 6.11
N ILE A 191 -5.96 -0.10 5.44
CA ILE A 191 -5.68 1.23 5.98
C ILE A 191 -6.19 2.26 4.96
N LEU A 192 -7.05 3.16 5.43
CA LEU A 192 -7.42 4.36 4.70
C LEU A 192 -6.76 5.54 5.40
N THR A 193 -5.95 6.29 4.69
CA THR A 193 -5.26 7.49 5.19
C THR A 193 -5.74 8.71 4.41
N LEU A 194 -6.01 9.81 5.11
CA LEU A 194 -6.12 11.14 4.56
C LEU A 194 -5.02 11.99 5.17
N GLU A 195 -4.23 12.60 4.31
CA GLU A 195 -3.09 13.41 4.75
C GLU A 195 -2.84 14.62 3.83
N ASN A 196 -2.16 15.62 4.36
CA ASN A 196 -1.58 16.70 3.58
C ASN A 196 -0.09 16.92 3.90
N ASP A 197 0.57 15.88 4.39
CA ASP A 197 1.97 15.93 4.69
C ASP A 197 2.83 16.15 3.44
N SER A 198 3.88 16.95 3.57
CA SER A 198 4.77 17.33 2.46
C SER A 198 4.07 18.02 1.27
N MET A 199 2.85 18.54 1.48
CA MET A 199 2.10 19.31 0.51
C MET A 199 2.03 20.80 0.92
N PRO A 200 1.71 21.72 0.01
CA PRO A 200 1.31 23.05 0.39
C PRO A 200 0.12 23.05 1.35
N PRO A 201 -0.09 24.13 2.13
CA PRO A 201 -1.27 24.23 2.98
C PRO A 201 -2.58 24.08 2.18
N THR A 202 -3.52 23.38 2.77
CA THR A 202 -4.88 23.31 2.19
C THR A 202 -5.68 24.57 2.55
N SER A 203 -6.56 24.99 1.67
CA SER A 203 -7.52 26.09 1.91
C SER A 203 -8.73 25.67 2.75
N TYR A 204 -8.91 24.38 2.97
CA TYR A 204 -10.06 23.84 3.73
C TYR A 204 -9.87 24.01 5.23
N SER A 205 -10.95 24.35 5.91
CA SER A 205 -11.01 24.34 7.36
C SER A 205 -10.91 22.91 7.92
N LYS A 206 -10.55 22.80 9.19
CA LYS A 206 -10.51 21.50 9.89
C LYS A 206 -11.85 20.78 9.83
N GLU A 207 -12.93 21.50 10.04
CA GLU A 207 -14.29 20.98 10.03
C GLU A 207 -14.68 20.42 8.64
N GLU A 208 -14.27 21.07 7.56
CA GLU A 208 -14.48 20.58 6.20
C GLU A 208 -13.67 19.32 5.92
N ILE A 209 -12.41 19.26 6.38
CA ILE A 209 -11.57 18.06 6.23
C ILE A 209 -12.15 16.88 7.02
N ILE A 210 -12.63 17.10 8.25
CA ILE A 210 -13.28 16.05 9.06
C ILE A 210 -14.59 15.59 8.38
N ALA A 211 -15.40 16.50 7.86
CA ALA A 211 -16.62 16.13 7.14
C ALA A 211 -16.33 15.33 5.87
N PHE A 212 -15.27 15.68 5.15
CA PHE A 212 -14.82 14.93 4.01
C PHE A 212 -14.31 13.53 4.44
N TRP A 213 -13.49 13.45 5.51
CA TRP A 213 -13.07 12.17 6.08
C TRP A 213 -14.26 11.28 6.44
N ASP A 214 -15.27 11.83 7.10
CA ASP A 214 -16.48 11.08 7.46
C ASP A 214 -17.19 10.54 6.21
N THR A 215 -17.24 11.31 5.16
CA THR A 215 -17.84 10.87 3.89
C THR A 215 -17.10 9.68 3.28
N ILE A 216 -15.78 9.77 3.16
CA ILE A 216 -14.99 8.69 2.53
C ILE A 216 -14.87 7.46 3.43
N SER A 217 -14.53 7.63 4.70
CA SER A 217 -14.32 6.51 5.61
C SER A 217 -15.60 5.70 5.88
N ARG A 218 -16.77 6.36 5.91
CA ARG A 218 -18.08 5.69 6.08
C ARG A 218 -18.63 5.11 4.77
N SER A 219 -18.02 5.41 3.63
CA SER A 219 -18.36 4.80 2.33
C SER A 219 -17.64 3.47 2.07
N VAL A 220 -16.63 3.15 2.86
CA VAL A 220 -15.81 1.94 2.69
C VAL A 220 -16.68 0.68 2.76
N ARG A 221 -16.49 -0.21 1.81
CA ARG A 221 -17.18 -1.51 1.74
C ARG A 221 -16.34 -2.52 0.99
N VAL A 222 -16.45 -3.77 1.37
CA VAL A 222 -15.88 -4.87 0.59
C VAL A 222 -16.84 -5.22 -0.55
N HIS A 223 -16.29 -5.37 -1.74
CA HIS A 223 -17.08 -5.83 -2.89
C HIS A 223 -17.49 -7.30 -2.68
N PRO A 224 -18.74 -7.69 -2.96
CA PRO A 224 -19.16 -9.08 -2.87
C PRO A 224 -18.27 -10.00 -3.70
N GLY A 225 -17.69 -11.02 -3.07
CA GLY A 225 -16.79 -11.98 -3.71
C GLY A 225 -15.36 -11.45 -3.95
N ALA A 226 -14.93 -10.41 -3.22
CA ALA A 226 -13.56 -9.90 -3.30
C ALA A 226 -12.53 -10.87 -2.68
N PHE A 227 -12.96 -11.71 -1.72
CA PHE A 227 -12.13 -12.68 -0.99
C PHE A 227 -12.75 -14.07 -0.96
#